data_1b43cf2178de1ac2274eb51ebef3ec0b
#
_entry.id   1b43cf2178de1ac2274eb51ebef3ec0b
#
_cell.length_a   1.000
_cell.length_b   1.000
_cell.length_c   1.000
_cell.angle_alpha   90.00
_cell.angle_beta   90.00
_cell.angle_gamma   90.00
#
_symmetry.space_group_name_H-M   'P 1'
#
loop_
_entity.id
_entity.type
_entity.pdbx_description
1 polymer ?
#
loop_
_entity_poly.entity_id
_entity_poly.type
_entity_poly.pdbx_seq_one_letter_code
_entity_poly.pdbx_strand_id
1 'polypeptide(L)'
;QAQFDAVILCTGAQKQRDLVIDGREAKGIHFAMDYLTLATKSLLDSNFEDGKFINVEDKDVIVIGGGDTGADCVATALRQKAKSVVQFGKHPQLPGERTADNLWPAYPNVYSMDYAYKEAESKFGEDPRQYSIQTKKIVADETGNLKELHTIQMEKLKDEEGRYYFKEIPGTEKVWPAQFVFIAIGFEGTEQPLLNQFDVKAVNQRVSAKYGEFKTNVEGVFAAGDARRGQSLIVWAINEGREVAQEVDKYLLG
;
A
#
# COMPACT_ATOMS: atom_id res chain seq x y z
N GLN A 1 -5.61 -8.24 29.40
CA GLN A 1 -6.40 -9.37 29.95
C GLN A 1 -6.73 -9.19 31.42
N ALA A 2 -5.81 -8.75 32.27
CA ALA A 2 -6.11 -8.64 33.74
C ALA A 2 -7.29 -7.72 34.10
N GLN A 3 -7.80 -6.92 33.17
CA GLN A 3 -8.92 -5.98 33.38
C GLN A 3 -10.16 -6.32 32.54
N PHE A 4 -10.08 -7.30 31.65
CA PHE A 4 -11.14 -7.66 30.71
C PHE A 4 -11.26 -9.18 30.58
N ASP A 5 -12.48 -9.67 30.49
CA ASP A 5 -12.80 -11.10 30.33
C ASP A 5 -12.52 -11.60 28.91
N ALA A 6 -12.56 -10.70 27.93
CA ALA A 6 -12.21 -10.99 26.54
C ALA A 6 -11.52 -9.79 25.88
N VAL A 7 -10.66 -10.06 24.89
CA VAL A 7 -9.96 -9.04 24.07
C VAL A 7 -10.12 -9.37 22.59
N ILE A 8 -10.46 -8.38 21.79
CA ILE A 8 -10.56 -8.54 20.32
C ILE A 8 -9.45 -7.71 19.65
N LEU A 9 -8.59 -8.36 18.87
CA LEU A 9 -7.53 -7.72 18.08
C LEU A 9 -8.10 -7.29 16.72
N CYS A 10 -8.47 -6.02 16.61
CA CYS A 10 -8.95 -5.36 15.37
C CYS A 10 -7.99 -4.26 14.92
N THR A 11 -6.69 -4.48 15.01
CA THR A 11 -5.63 -3.47 14.86
C THR A 11 -5.16 -3.26 13.43
N GLY A 12 -5.77 -3.96 12.46
CA GLY A 12 -5.40 -3.86 11.06
C GLY A 12 -4.12 -4.62 10.69
N ALA A 13 -3.60 -4.32 9.52
CA ALA A 13 -2.37 -4.89 8.94
C ALA A 13 -1.51 -3.73 8.45
N GLN A 14 -0.70 -3.13 9.32
CA GLN A 14 0.03 -1.89 9.07
C GLN A 14 1.52 -2.08 8.77
N LYS A 15 2.04 -3.32 8.83
CA LYS A 15 3.42 -3.58 8.44
C LYS A 15 3.57 -3.39 6.93
N GLN A 16 4.21 -2.30 6.54
CA GLN A 16 4.39 -1.92 5.15
C GLN A 16 5.38 -2.86 4.45
N ARG A 17 5.12 -3.15 3.16
CA ARG A 17 6.09 -3.82 2.29
C ARG A 17 7.15 -2.84 1.86
N ASP A 18 8.39 -3.32 1.79
CA ASP A 18 9.52 -2.51 1.36
C ASP A 18 10.13 -3.02 0.04
N LEU A 19 10.93 -2.18 -0.57
CA LEU A 19 11.74 -2.51 -1.74
C LEU A 19 13.08 -3.08 -1.29
N VAL A 20 13.42 -4.25 -1.79
CA VAL A 20 14.73 -4.87 -1.54
C VAL A 20 15.58 -4.66 -2.80
N ILE A 21 16.16 -3.47 -2.93
CA ILE A 21 16.99 -3.06 -4.07
C ILE A 21 18.14 -2.15 -3.62
N ASP A 22 19.19 -2.09 -4.43
CA ASP A 22 20.34 -1.23 -4.18
C ASP A 22 19.93 0.25 -4.14
N GLY A 23 20.43 0.98 -3.15
CA GLY A 23 20.18 2.40 -2.94
C GLY A 23 18.90 2.72 -2.17
N ARG A 24 18.19 1.70 -1.60
CA ARG A 24 16.98 1.89 -0.82
C ARG A 24 17.17 2.83 0.38
N GLU A 25 18.37 2.91 0.91
CA GLU A 25 18.76 3.72 2.06
C GLU A 25 18.95 5.22 1.74
N ALA A 26 18.84 5.63 0.47
CA ALA A 26 18.97 7.02 0.08
C ALA A 26 17.91 7.91 0.77
N LYS A 27 18.35 9.11 1.19
CA LYS A 27 17.44 10.11 1.78
C LYS A 27 16.43 10.59 0.73
N GLY A 28 15.17 10.77 1.13
CA GLY A 28 14.07 11.14 0.24
C GLY A 28 13.20 9.97 -0.16
N ILE A 29 13.50 8.76 0.34
CA ILE A 29 12.67 7.56 0.12
C ILE A 29 11.87 7.27 1.38
N HIS A 30 10.55 7.35 1.28
CA HIS A 30 9.63 7.20 2.40
C HIS A 30 8.53 6.18 2.07
N PHE A 31 7.96 5.59 3.09
CA PHE A 31 6.71 4.87 2.91
C PHE A 31 5.55 5.83 2.67
N ALA A 32 4.62 5.43 1.83
CA ALA A 32 3.44 6.22 1.49
C ALA A 32 2.64 6.65 2.72
N MET A 33 2.44 5.73 3.69
CA MET A 33 1.67 6.04 4.90
C MET A 33 2.37 7.05 5.81
N ASP A 34 3.69 7.06 5.87
CA ASP A 34 4.42 8.08 6.63
C ASP A 34 4.20 9.47 6.01
N TYR A 35 4.31 9.56 4.69
CA TYR A 35 4.05 10.79 3.95
C TYR A 35 2.64 11.31 4.15
N LEU A 36 1.63 10.46 3.92
CA LEU A 36 0.22 10.84 4.03
C LEU A 36 -0.19 11.18 5.47
N THR A 37 0.30 10.41 6.45
CA THR A 37 0.01 10.65 7.87
C THR A 37 0.60 11.98 8.34
N LEU A 38 1.88 12.26 8.01
CA LEU A 38 2.52 13.51 8.39
C LEU A 38 1.86 14.70 7.70
N ALA A 39 1.53 14.60 6.40
CA ALA A 39 0.84 15.65 5.67
C ALA A 39 -0.54 15.95 6.26
N THR A 40 -1.34 14.92 6.52
CA THR A 40 -2.69 15.08 7.10
C THR A 40 -2.62 15.64 8.52
N LYS A 41 -1.71 15.13 9.35
CA LYS A 41 -1.55 15.60 10.73
C LYS A 41 -1.14 17.07 10.78
N SER A 42 -0.11 17.47 10.02
CA SER A 42 0.35 18.86 9.98
C SER A 42 -0.72 19.81 9.44
N LEU A 43 -1.51 19.37 8.43
CA LEU A 43 -2.64 20.13 7.92
C LEU A 43 -3.70 20.38 9.01
N LEU A 44 -4.12 19.33 9.73
CA LEU A 44 -5.19 19.42 10.72
C LEU A 44 -4.75 20.17 11.98
N ASP A 45 -3.51 19.96 12.43
CA ASP A 45 -3.02 20.53 13.69
C ASP A 45 -2.57 22.00 13.52
N SER A 46 -2.08 22.40 12.33
CA SER A 46 -1.41 23.69 12.16
C SER A 46 -1.56 24.34 10.80
N ASN A 47 -2.36 23.77 9.88
CA ASN A 47 -2.43 24.21 8.49
C ASN A 47 -1.04 24.30 7.81
N PHE A 48 -0.18 23.30 8.10
CA PHE A 48 1.23 23.19 7.67
C PHE A 48 2.22 24.20 8.28
N GLU A 49 1.81 25.04 9.22
CA GLU A 49 2.68 26.03 9.85
C GLU A 49 3.75 25.41 10.77
N ASP A 50 3.51 24.20 11.27
CA ASP A 50 4.47 23.49 12.14
C ASP A 50 5.68 22.91 11.39
N GLY A 51 5.61 22.85 10.06
CA GLY A 51 6.67 22.30 9.21
C GLY A 51 6.95 20.80 9.43
N LYS A 52 6.09 20.08 10.16
CA LYS A 52 6.29 18.66 10.52
C LYS A 52 5.73 17.70 9.47
N PHE A 53 5.94 17.99 8.22
CA PHE A 53 5.54 17.14 7.10
C PHE A 53 6.66 17.05 6.07
N ILE A 54 6.57 16.04 5.19
CA ILE A 54 7.48 15.90 4.05
C ILE A 54 7.02 16.88 2.98
N ASN A 55 7.78 17.95 2.76
CA ASN A 55 7.47 18.97 1.76
C ASN A 55 8.11 18.60 0.42
N VAL A 56 7.27 18.48 -0.61
CA VAL A 56 7.70 18.15 -1.99
C VAL A 56 7.50 19.32 -2.97
N GLU A 57 7.32 20.54 -2.47
CA GLU A 57 7.19 21.73 -3.31
C GLU A 57 8.41 21.88 -4.21
N ASP A 58 8.18 22.10 -5.52
CA ASP A 58 9.19 22.22 -6.57
C ASP A 58 10.14 21.00 -6.71
N LYS A 59 9.69 19.79 -6.31
CA LYS A 59 10.47 18.54 -6.42
C LYS A 59 9.87 17.61 -7.44
N ASP A 60 10.74 16.79 -8.04
CA ASP A 60 10.35 15.65 -8.86
C ASP A 60 10.05 14.46 -7.94
N VAL A 61 8.84 13.92 -8.03
CA VAL A 61 8.28 12.88 -7.14
C VAL A 61 7.97 11.62 -7.93
N ILE A 62 8.36 10.48 -7.40
CA ILE A 62 7.97 9.17 -7.93
C ILE A 62 7.17 8.41 -6.87
N VAL A 63 6.03 7.86 -7.26
CA VAL A 63 5.21 6.96 -6.45
C VAL A 63 5.35 5.54 -6.98
N ILE A 64 5.74 4.59 -6.14
CA ILE A 64 5.87 3.18 -6.55
C ILE A 64 4.70 2.39 -5.97
N GLY A 65 3.80 1.95 -6.85
CA GLY A 65 2.59 1.20 -6.51
C GLY A 65 1.35 1.81 -7.15
N GLY A 66 0.43 0.96 -7.61
CA GLY A 66 -0.72 1.35 -8.44
C GLY A 66 -2.09 1.29 -7.74
N GLY A 67 -2.13 1.19 -6.40
CA GLY A 67 -3.37 1.16 -5.62
C GLY A 67 -3.82 2.53 -5.13
N ASP A 68 -4.92 2.56 -4.35
CA ASP A 68 -5.53 3.79 -3.82
C ASP A 68 -4.56 4.63 -2.99
N THR A 69 -3.72 4.00 -2.16
CA THR A 69 -2.67 4.69 -1.40
C THR A 69 -1.68 5.43 -2.32
N GLY A 70 -1.37 4.84 -3.48
CA GLY A 70 -0.54 5.50 -4.50
C GLY A 70 -1.24 6.71 -5.12
N ALA A 71 -2.53 6.60 -5.41
CA ALA A 71 -3.35 7.72 -5.89
C ALA A 71 -3.38 8.88 -4.89
N ASP A 72 -3.55 8.58 -3.60
CA ASP A 72 -3.51 9.59 -2.53
C ASP A 72 -2.15 10.29 -2.44
N CYS A 73 -1.04 9.55 -2.62
CA CYS A 73 0.30 10.16 -2.69
C CYS A 73 0.44 11.11 -3.89
N VAL A 74 -0.08 10.72 -5.07
CA VAL A 74 -0.10 11.58 -6.26
C VAL A 74 -0.87 12.86 -5.96
N ALA A 75 -2.10 12.77 -5.46
CA ALA A 75 -2.94 13.94 -5.15
C ALA A 75 -2.30 14.84 -4.10
N THR A 76 -1.71 14.26 -3.04
CA THR A 76 -1.05 15.03 -1.98
C THR A 76 0.17 15.78 -2.53
N ALA A 77 0.99 15.14 -3.38
CA ALA A 77 2.14 15.77 -4.01
C ALA A 77 1.73 16.93 -4.95
N LEU A 78 0.64 16.74 -5.71
CA LEU A 78 0.08 17.80 -6.55
C LEU A 78 -0.35 19.02 -5.73
N ARG A 79 -1.03 18.80 -4.61
CA ARG A 79 -1.52 19.87 -3.71
C ARG A 79 -0.39 20.56 -2.98
N GLN A 80 0.72 19.87 -2.71
CA GLN A 80 1.97 20.45 -2.20
C GLN A 80 2.81 21.11 -3.31
N LYS A 81 2.28 21.24 -4.55
CA LYS A 81 2.92 21.89 -5.69
C LYS A 81 4.23 21.22 -6.16
N ALA A 82 4.27 19.88 -6.13
CA ALA A 82 5.37 19.16 -6.76
C ALA A 82 5.59 19.62 -8.21
N LYS A 83 6.87 19.68 -8.62
CA LYS A 83 7.26 20.06 -9.98
C LYS A 83 6.82 19.01 -10.99
N SER A 84 6.98 17.73 -10.67
CA SER A 84 6.47 16.61 -11.42
C SER A 84 6.06 15.47 -10.51
N VAL A 85 5.11 14.64 -10.95
CA VAL A 85 4.70 13.42 -10.26
C VAL A 85 4.55 12.31 -11.28
N VAL A 86 5.21 11.18 -11.05
CA VAL A 86 5.08 9.96 -11.86
C VAL A 86 4.77 8.79 -10.95
N GLN A 87 3.87 7.90 -11.37
CA GLN A 87 3.50 6.70 -10.62
C GLN A 87 3.85 5.43 -11.39
N PHE A 88 4.56 4.50 -10.76
CA PHE A 88 4.94 3.22 -11.36
C PHE A 88 4.02 2.08 -10.91
N GLY A 89 3.37 1.45 -11.87
CA GLY A 89 2.62 0.22 -11.69
C GLY A 89 3.38 -1.00 -12.24
N LYS A 90 3.44 -2.07 -11.46
CA LYS A 90 4.07 -3.34 -11.89
C LYS A 90 3.27 -4.07 -12.96
N HIS A 91 1.95 -3.92 -12.95
CA HIS A 91 1.04 -4.62 -13.87
C HIS A 91 0.81 -3.80 -15.15
N PRO A 92 0.42 -4.46 -16.25
CA PRO A 92 -0.08 -3.77 -17.43
C PRO A 92 -1.28 -2.89 -17.13
N GLN A 93 -1.50 -1.89 -17.95
CA GLN A 93 -2.74 -1.10 -17.91
C GLN A 93 -3.95 -2.01 -18.09
N LEU A 94 -4.97 -1.79 -17.29
CA LEU A 94 -6.23 -2.52 -17.42
C LEU A 94 -6.94 -2.15 -18.73
N PRO A 95 -7.72 -3.07 -19.31
CA PRO A 95 -8.50 -2.80 -20.52
C PRO A 95 -9.59 -1.76 -20.27
N GLY A 96 -10.01 -1.04 -21.31
CA GLY A 96 -11.09 -0.04 -21.22
C GLY A 96 -12.48 -0.65 -20.94
N GLU A 97 -12.67 -1.93 -21.24
CA GLU A 97 -13.90 -2.66 -21.07
C GLU A 97 -13.66 -4.01 -20.41
N ARG A 98 -14.70 -4.63 -19.89
CA ARG A 98 -14.62 -5.98 -19.29
C ARG A 98 -14.17 -7.00 -20.30
N THR A 99 -13.24 -7.84 -19.91
CA THR A 99 -12.77 -9.00 -20.68
C THR A 99 -13.67 -10.22 -20.46
N ALA A 100 -13.57 -11.24 -21.33
CA ALA A 100 -14.35 -12.46 -21.24
C ALA A 100 -14.13 -13.27 -19.94
N ASP A 101 -12.99 -13.07 -19.28
CA ASP A 101 -12.63 -13.69 -17.99
C ASP A 101 -13.01 -12.80 -16.78
N ASN A 102 -13.59 -11.62 -17.00
CA ASN A 102 -14.05 -10.72 -15.94
C ASN A 102 -15.54 -10.32 -16.14
N LEU A 103 -16.41 -11.31 -16.20
CA LEU A 103 -17.85 -11.10 -16.38
C LEU A 103 -18.54 -10.60 -15.08
N TRP A 104 -19.68 -9.92 -15.24
CA TRP A 104 -20.57 -9.65 -14.12
C TRP A 104 -21.03 -10.97 -13.46
N PRO A 105 -21.15 -11.06 -12.12
CA PRO A 105 -21.11 -9.99 -11.11
C PRO A 105 -19.72 -9.72 -10.49
N ALA A 106 -18.63 -10.24 -11.04
CA ALA A 106 -17.30 -9.97 -10.51
C ALA A 106 -16.98 -8.47 -10.53
N TYR A 107 -16.10 -8.04 -9.62
CA TYR A 107 -15.60 -6.66 -9.62
C TYR A 107 -14.97 -6.32 -10.98
N PRO A 108 -15.26 -5.13 -11.56
CA PRO A 108 -14.74 -4.79 -12.88
C PRO A 108 -13.25 -4.49 -12.84
N ASN A 109 -12.46 -5.31 -13.54
CA ASN A 109 -11.04 -5.08 -13.77
C ASN A 109 -10.87 -4.25 -15.06
N VAL A 110 -11.26 -2.97 -14.99
CA VAL A 110 -11.21 -2.05 -16.12
C VAL A 110 -10.42 -0.80 -15.78
N TYR A 111 -9.83 -0.18 -16.80
CA TYR A 111 -9.17 1.10 -16.66
C TYR A 111 -10.15 2.16 -16.16
N SER A 112 -9.73 2.92 -15.16
CA SER A 112 -10.48 4.06 -14.65
C SER A 112 -9.56 5.22 -14.30
N MET A 113 -10.08 6.44 -14.44
CA MET A 113 -9.40 7.66 -14.00
C MET A 113 -9.98 8.06 -12.65
N ASP A 114 -9.18 7.85 -11.60
CA ASP A 114 -9.50 8.33 -10.25
C ASP A 114 -9.25 9.84 -10.14
N TYR A 115 -9.72 10.44 -9.04
CA TYR A 115 -9.62 11.87 -8.78
C TYR A 115 -8.19 12.41 -8.90
N ALA A 116 -7.22 11.68 -8.32
CA ALA A 116 -5.81 12.05 -8.33
C ALA A 116 -5.23 12.16 -9.74
N TYR A 117 -5.60 11.22 -10.62
CA TYR A 117 -5.08 11.18 -11.98
C TYR A 117 -5.73 12.25 -12.87
N LYS A 118 -7.01 12.56 -12.64
CA LYS A 118 -7.68 13.69 -13.29
C LYS A 118 -7.07 15.03 -12.88
N GLU A 119 -6.74 15.20 -11.59
CA GLU A 119 -6.02 16.39 -11.10
C GLU A 119 -4.63 16.48 -11.76
N ALA A 120 -3.90 15.37 -11.85
CA ALA A 120 -2.58 15.33 -12.49
C ALA A 120 -2.64 15.65 -13.99
N GLU A 121 -3.57 15.03 -14.72
CA GLU A 121 -3.80 15.29 -16.14
C GLU A 121 -4.16 16.77 -16.38
N SER A 122 -5.02 17.34 -15.55
CA SER A 122 -5.36 18.76 -15.65
C SER A 122 -4.17 19.69 -15.42
N LYS A 123 -3.23 19.32 -14.54
CA LYS A 123 -2.07 20.14 -14.18
C LYS A 123 -0.89 19.96 -15.14
N PHE A 124 -0.61 18.71 -15.53
CA PHE A 124 0.59 18.35 -16.32
C PHE A 124 0.30 17.99 -17.77
N GLY A 125 -0.98 17.84 -18.15
CA GLY A 125 -1.39 17.52 -19.51
C GLY A 125 -1.39 16.01 -19.84
N GLU A 126 -1.03 15.15 -18.88
CA GLU A 126 -0.95 13.70 -19.08
C GLU A 126 -1.26 12.90 -17.80
N ASP A 127 -1.64 11.64 -17.99
CA ASP A 127 -1.80 10.66 -16.91
C ASP A 127 -0.42 10.36 -16.28
N PRO A 128 -0.23 10.52 -14.96
CA PRO A 128 1.06 10.32 -14.32
C PRO A 128 1.48 8.85 -14.24
N ARG A 129 0.59 7.90 -14.57
CA ARG A 129 0.82 6.46 -14.41
C ARG A 129 1.67 5.88 -15.55
N GLN A 130 2.69 5.13 -15.16
CA GLN A 130 3.51 4.30 -16.04
C GLN A 130 3.28 2.84 -15.66
N TYR A 131 2.90 2.02 -16.62
CA TYR A 131 2.54 0.62 -16.43
C TYR A 131 3.66 -0.34 -16.77
N SER A 132 3.61 -1.55 -16.21
CA SER A 132 4.61 -2.59 -16.45
C SER A 132 6.03 -2.15 -16.12
N ILE A 133 6.22 -1.35 -15.08
CA ILE A 133 7.53 -0.81 -14.68
C ILE A 133 8.07 -1.54 -13.47
N GLN A 134 9.34 -1.95 -13.56
CA GLN A 134 10.13 -2.45 -12.43
C GLN A 134 11.29 -1.51 -12.14
N THR A 135 11.41 -1.08 -10.89
CA THR A 135 12.59 -0.36 -10.41
C THR A 135 13.73 -1.34 -10.22
N LYS A 136 14.88 -1.06 -10.83
CA LYS A 136 16.08 -1.90 -10.79
C LYS A 136 17.11 -1.41 -9.79
N LYS A 137 17.26 -0.10 -9.68
CA LYS A 137 18.29 0.54 -8.86
C LYS A 137 17.86 1.95 -8.49
N ILE A 138 18.28 2.37 -7.32
CA ILE A 138 18.19 3.76 -6.86
C ILE A 138 19.60 4.32 -6.77
N VAL A 139 19.79 5.56 -7.19
CA VAL A 139 21.07 6.24 -7.15
C VAL A 139 20.97 7.45 -6.25
N ALA A 140 21.88 7.54 -5.28
CA ALA A 140 22.05 8.71 -4.44
C ALA A 140 23.16 9.62 -4.97
N ASP A 141 23.11 10.88 -4.60
CA ASP A 141 24.22 11.83 -4.79
C ASP A 141 25.32 11.63 -3.74
N GLU A 142 26.39 12.44 -3.82
CA GLU A 142 27.55 12.37 -2.91
C GLU A 142 27.18 12.67 -1.44
N THR A 143 26.04 13.31 -1.18
CA THR A 143 25.54 13.62 0.17
C THR A 143 24.52 12.59 0.67
N GLY A 144 24.25 11.57 -0.13
CA GLY A 144 23.32 10.48 0.18
C GLY A 144 21.86 10.81 -0.07
N ASN A 145 21.54 11.93 -0.77
CA ASN A 145 20.17 12.22 -1.16
C ASN A 145 19.81 11.47 -2.45
N LEU A 146 18.56 11.12 -2.58
CA LEU A 146 18.02 10.54 -3.82
C LEU A 146 18.28 11.47 -5.01
N LYS A 147 18.83 10.92 -6.07
CA LYS A 147 19.11 11.61 -7.33
C LYS A 147 18.26 11.10 -8.47
N GLU A 148 18.20 9.78 -8.63
CA GLU A 148 17.50 9.16 -9.75
C GLU A 148 17.14 7.70 -9.51
N LEU A 149 16.12 7.19 -10.21
CA LEU A 149 15.75 5.78 -10.29
C LEU A 149 16.02 5.23 -11.68
N HIS A 150 16.51 3.99 -11.71
CA HIS A 150 16.65 3.22 -12.95
C HIS A 150 15.55 2.16 -13.00
N THR A 151 14.84 2.12 -14.11
CA THR A 151 13.72 1.20 -14.33
C THR A 151 13.89 0.42 -15.61
N ILE A 152 13.13 -0.66 -15.73
CA ILE A 152 12.98 -1.44 -16.97
C ILE A 152 11.50 -1.78 -17.15
N GLN A 153 11.06 -1.93 -18.40
CA GLN A 153 9.71 -2.43 -18.68
C GLN A 153 9.65 -3.94 -18.53
N MET A 154 8.50 -4.42 -18.09
CA MET A 154 8.20 -5.83 -17.86
C MET A 154 7.08 -6.31 -18.79
N GLU A 155 7.24 -7.48 -19.35
CA GLU A 155 6.19 -8.22 -20.03
C GLU A 155 5.56 -9.23 -19.05
N LYS A 156 4.23 -9.25 -18.96
CA LYS A 156 3.48 -10.25 -18.17
C LYS A 156 3.14 -11.44 -19.05
N LEU A 157 3.72 -12.57 -18.76
CA LEU A 157 3.59 -13.82 -19.51
C LEU A 157 2.91 -14.90 -18.68
N LYS A 158 2.44 -15.97 -19.34
CA LYS A 158 1.97 -17.20 -18.68
C LYS A 158 2.94 -18.33 -18.99
N ASP A 159 3.23 -19.18 -18.00
CA ASP A 159 3.92 -20.44 -18.21
C ASP A 159 2.96 -21.53 -18.74
N GLU A 160 3.49 -22.73 -18.98
CA GLU A 160 2.73 -23.88 -19.48
C GLU A 160 1.64 -24.36 -18.50
N GLU A 161 1.78 -24.03 -17.20
CA GLU A 161 0.80 -24.33 -16.15
C GLU A 161 -0.22 -23.21 -15.95
N GLY A 162 -0.15 -22.14 -16.78
CA GLY A 162 -1.05 -20.99 -16.73
C GLY A 162 -0.75 -19.96 -15.63
N ARG A 163 0.40 -20.09 -14.92
CA ARG A 163 0.82 -19.16 -13.90
C ARG A 163 1.46 -17.93 -14.51
N TYR A 164 1.12 -16.75 -14.00
CA TYR A 164 1.72 -15.50 -14.48
C TYR A 164 3.14 -15.30 -13.91
N TYR A 165 4.05 -14.87 -14.79
CA TYR A 165 5.37 -14.37 -14.42
C TYR A 165 5.69 -13.10 -15.20
N PHE A 166 6.72 -12.36 -14.75
CA PHE A 166 7.16 -11.14 -15.38
C PHE A 166 8.56 -11.32 -15.96
N LYS A 167 8.76 -10.86 -17.19
CA LYS A 167 10.03 -10.91 -17.90
C LYS A 167 10.46 -9.49 -18.25
N GLU A 168 11.73 -9.18 -18.03
CA GLU A 168 12.32 -7.90 -18.45
C GLU A 168 12.37 -7.78 -19.96
N ILE A 169 12.08 -6.59 -20.48
CA ILE A 169 12.22 -6.25 -21.90
C ILE A 169 13.53 -5.48 -22.08
N PRO A 170 14.62 -6.13 -22.57
CA PRO A 170 15.90 -5.47 -22.77
C PRO A 170 15.81 -4.28 -23.71
N GLY A 171 16.58 -3.22 -23.45
CA GLY A 171 16.58 -1.99 -24.26
C GLY A 171 15.47 -1.01 -23.91
N THR A 172 14.73 -1.27 -22.82
CA THR A 172 13.68 -0.36 -22.29
C THR A 172 14.11 0.32 -20.98
N GLU A 173 15.38 0.24 -20.66
CA GLU A 173 15.94 0.88 -19.47
C GLU A 173 15.73 2.38 -19.55
N LYS A 174 15.24 2.96 -18.44
CA LYS A 174 14.98 4.40 -18.34
C LYS A 174 15.46 4.94 -17.00
N VAL A 175 16.04 6.13 -17.04
CA VAL A 175 16.47 6.89 -15.86
C VAL A 175 15.46 7.99 -15.59
N TRP A 176 15.06 8.11 -14.31
CA TRP A 176 14.07 9.07 -13.85
C TRP A 176 14.70 9.92 -12.74
N PRO A 177 14.92 11.21 -12.96
CA PRO A 177 15.32 12.12 -11.91
C PRO A 177 14.22 12.20 -10.84
N ALA A 178 14.62 12.16 -9.57
CA ALA A 178 13.69 12.33 -8.46
C ALA A 178 14.41 12.78 -7.20
N GLN A 179 13.73 13.58 -6.37
CA GLN A 179 14.18 13.94 -5.04
C GLN A 179 13.38 13.21 -3.97
N PHE A 180 12.17 12.73 -4.32
CA PHE A 180 11.33 11.95 -3.41
C PHE A 180 10.76 10.71 -4.09
N VAL A 181 10.74 9.61 -3.32
CA VAL A 181 10.04 8.38 -3.66
C VAL A 181 9.09 8.01 -2.53
N PHE A 182 7.85 7.71 -2.89
CA PHE A 182 6.86 7.17 -1.97
C PHE A 182 6.53 5.73 -2.33
N ILE A 183 6.82 4.80 -1.39
CA ILE A 183 6.60 3.37 -1.56
C ILE A 183 5.18 3.03 -1.14
N ALA A 184 4.33 2.67 -2.10
CA ALA A 184 2.90 2.38 -1.95
C ALA A 184 2.56 0.96 -2.45
N ILE A 185 3.39 -0.05 -2.13
CA ILE A 185 3.26 -1.44 -2.62
C ILE A 185 2.49 -2.37 -1.68
N GLY A 186 1.71 -1.78 -0.77
CA GLY A 186 0.84 -2.50 0.16
C GLY A 186 1.53 -2.93 1.45
N PHE A 187 0.90 -3.88 2.14
CA PHE A 187 1.30 -4.30 3.49
C PHE A 187 1.58 -5.79 3.53
N GLU A 188 2.34 -6.23 4.53
CA GLU A 188 2.63 -7.64 4.78
C GLU A 188 1.64 -8.27 5.75
N GLY A 189 1.22 -7.51 6.75
CA GLY A 189 0.34 -8.00 7.81
C GLY A 189 0.38 -7.14 9.07
N THR A 190 0.12 -7.77 10.20
CA THR A 190 0.07 -7.15 11.53
C THR A 190 1.48 -6.85 12.04
N GLU A 191 1.63 -5.77 12.78
CA GLU A 191 2.89 -5.38 13.39
C GLU A 191 3.33 -6.35 14.48
N GLN A 192 4.62 -6.70 14.51
CA GLN A 192 5.19 -7.69 15.40
C GLN A 192 5.07 -7.35 16.91
N PRO A 193 5.22 -6.08 17.35
CA PRO A 193 5.07 -5.75 18.77
C PRO A 193 3.73 -6.17 19.37
N LEU A 194 2.63 -6.02 18.63
CA LEU A 194 1.31 -6.45 19.03
C LEU A 194 1.24 -7.97 19.21
N LEU A 195 1.75 -8.72 18.24
CA LEU A 195 1.75 -10.19 18.28
C LEU A 195 2.51 -10.69 19.51
N ASN A 196 3.67 -10.10 19.81
CA ASN A 196 4.50 -10.46 20.96
C ASN A 196 3.83 -10.10 22.28
N GLN A 197 3.18 -8.93 22.35
CA GLN A 197 2.51 -8.47 23.57
C GLN A 197 1.38 -9.41 24.04
N PHE A 198 0.65 -9.99 23.10
CA PHE A 198 -0.45 -10.91 23.38
C PHE A 198 -0.07 -12.38 23.29
N ASP A 199 1.17 -12.72 22.92
CA ASP A 199 1.64 -14.09 22.68
C ASP A 199 0.76 -14.87 21.67
N VAL A 200 0.22 -14.14 20.69
CA VAL A 200 -0.62 -14.74 19.66
C VAL A 200 0.21 -15.27 18.50
N LYS A 201 -0.16 -16.45 18.02
CA LYS A 201 0.46 -17.05 16.84
C LYS A 201 0.04 -16.29 15.57
N ALA A 202 1.00 -16.12 14.66
CA ALA A 202 0.77 -15.56 13.33
C ALA A 202 1.15 -16.56 12.24
N VAL A 203 0.39 -16.54 11.16
CA VAL A 203 0.70 -17.24 9.92
C VAL A 203 0.74 -16.22 8.80
N ASN A 204 1.85 -16.16 8.05
CA ASN A 204 2.06 -15.12 7.02
C ASN A 204 1.83 -13.70 7.57
N GLN A 205 2.32 -13.43 8.77
CA GLN A 205 2.21 -12.14 9.49
C GLN A 205 0.77 -11.69 9.80
N ARG A 206 -0.19 -12.61 9.83
CA ARG A 206 -1.59 -12.37 10.20
C ARG A 206 -1.90 -13.17 11.46
N VAL A 207 -2.69 -12.62 12.36
CA VAL A 207 -3.12 -13.34 13.56
C VAL A 207 -3.84 -14.62 13.15
N SER A 208 -3.36 -15.76 13.68
CA SER A 208 -3.95 -17.06 13.39
C SER A 208 -5.26 -17.22 14.17
N ALA A 209 -6.38 -17.00 13.48
CA ALA A 209 -7.72 -17.24 14.00
C ALA A 209 -8.61 -17.71 12.85
N LYS A 210 -9.38 -18.79 13.09
CA LYS A 210 -10.26 -19.37 12.06
C LYS A 210 -11.47 -18.49 11.83
N TYR A 211 -11.83 -18.26 10.57
CA TYR A 211 -13.06 -17.56 10.20
C TYR A 211 -14.30 -18.25 10.81
N GLY A 212 -15.20 -17.46 11.39
CA GLY A 212 -16.41 -17.92 12.07
C GLY A 212 -16.21 -18.30 13.53
N GLU A 213 -14.99 -18.61 13.97
CA GLU A 213 -14.67 -18.85 15.40
C GLU A 213 -13.90 -17.68 16.01
N PHE A 214 -13.06 -17.02 15.19
CA PHE A 214 -12.23 -15.85 15.54
C PHE A 214 -11.31 -16.01 16.75
N LYS A 215 -11.27 -17.19 17.39
CA LYS A 215 -10.40 -17.49 18.53
C LYS A 215 -8.94 -17.60 18.11
N THR A 216 -8.06 -17.02 18.90
CA THR A 216 -6.60 -17.19 18.76
C THR A 216 -6.13 -18.42 19.56
N ASN A 217 -4.82 -18.64 19.62
CA ASN A 217 -4.23 -19.64 20.50
C ASN A 217 -4.25 -19.25 22.00
N VAL A 218 -4.61 -18.01 22.31
CA VAL A 218 -4.66 -17.48 23.67
C VAL A 218 -6.11 -17.40 24.11
N GLU A 219 -6.43 -18.03 25.25
CA GLU A 219 -7.79 -18.07 25.80
C GLU A 219 -8.30 -16.65 26.09
N GLY A 220 -9.55 -16.36 25.69
CA GLY A 220 -10.16 -15.05 25.80
C GLY A 220 -9.63 -14.00 24.84
N VAL A 221 -8.73 -14.37 23.89
CA VAL A 221 -8.23 -13.45 22.86
C VAL A 221 -8.74 -13.86 21.48
N PHE A 222 -9.39 -12.93 20.81
CA PHE A 222 -9.99 -13.06 19.48
C PHE A 222 -9.31 -12.12 18.49
N ALA A 223 -9.48 -12.37 17.19
CA ALA A 223 -8.99 -11.47 16.14
C ALA A 223 -9.96 -11.39 14.97
N ALA A 224 -10.13 -10.19 14.40
CA ALA A 224 -11.00 -9.95 13.27
C ALA A 224 -10.45 -8.85 12.34
N GLY A 225 -11.04 -8.74 11.16
CA GLY A 225 -10.65 -7.76 10.15
C GLY A 225 -9.25 -8.03 9.59
N ASP A 226 -8.56 -6.97 9.18
CA ASP A 226 -7.26 -7.09 8.51
C ASP A 226 -6.16 -7.70 9.40
N ALA A 227 -6.27 -7.59 10.71
CA ALA A 227 -5.34 -8.26 11.63
C ALA A 227 -5.34 -9.80 11.45
N ARG A 228 -6.51 -10.38 11.17
CA ARG A 228 -6.71 -11.80 10.92
C ARG A 228 -6.64 -12.16 9.43
N ARG A 229 -7.33 -11.41 8.59
CA ARG A 229 -7.51 -11.67 7.15
C ARG A 229 -6.31 -11.18 6.30
N GLY A 230 -5.59 -10.17 6.76
CA GLY A 230 -4.74 -9.30 5.94
C GLY A 230 -5.56 -8.17 5.33
N GLN A 231 -4.87 -7.19 4.74
CA GLN A 231 -5.53 -6.04 4.13
C GLN A 231 -6.60 -6.48 3.12
N SER A 232 -7.80 -5.95 3.28
CA SER A 232 -8.95 -6.30 2.47
C SER A 232 -9.98 -5.16 2.38
N LEU A 233 -11.16 -5.44 1.85
CA LEU A 233 -12.21 -4.43 1.74
C LEU A 233 -12.85 -4.14 3.11
N ILE A 234 -13.27 -2.89 3.31
CA ILE A 234 -13.94 -2.43 4.55
C ILE A 234 -15.20 -3.25 4.87
N VAL A 235 -15.92 -3.73 3.86
CA VAL A 235 -17.10 -4.59 4.05
C VAL A 235 -16.76 -5.90 4.77
N TRP A 236 -15.55 -6.44 4.56
CA TRP A 236 -15.07 -7.61 5.29
C TRP A 236 -14.73 -7.28 6.74
N ALA A 237 -14.10 -6.13 6.99
CA ALA A 237 -13.79 -5.69 8.35
C ALA A 237 -15.07 -5.48 9.18
N ILE A 238 -16.10 -4.87 8.59
CA ILE A 238 -17.42 -4.69 9.22
C ILE A 238 -18.07 -6.05 9.51
N ASN A 239 -18.08 -6.96 8.52
CA ASN A 239 -18.69 -8.28 8.68
C ASN A 239 -17.99 -9.08 9.79
N GLU A 240 -16.67 -9.20 9.74
CA GLU A 240 -15.90 -9.92 10.76
C GLU A 240 -16.01 -9.27 12.15
N GLY A 241 -16.07 -7.93 12.22
CA GLY A 241 -16.32 -7.22 13.49
C GLY A 241 -17.65 -7.59 14.13
N ARG A 242 -18.71 -7.74 13.31
CA ARG A 242 -20.03 -8.19 13.79
C ARG A 242 -20.03 -9.66 14.22
N GLU A 243 -19.40 -10.51 13.43
CA GLU A 243 -19.34 -11.94 13.72
C GLU A 243 -18.49 -12.24 14.96
N VAL A 244 -17.32 -11.60 15.11
CA VAL A 244 -16.47 -11.78 16.30
C VAL A 244 -17.17 -11.29 17.57
N ALA A 245 -17.97 -10.23 17.51
CA ALA A 245 -18.75 -9.77 18.65
C ALA A 245 -19.75 -10.83 19.11
N GLN A 246 -20.42 -11.53 18.19
CA GLN A 246 -21.31 -12.64 18.51
C GLN A 246 -20.56 -13.83 19.13
N GLU A 247 -19.36 -14.15 18.65
CA GLU A 247 -18.56 -15.24 19.21
C GLU A 247 -18.02 -14.90 20.61
N VAL A 248 -17.67 -13.64 20.85
CA VAL A 248 -17.28 -13.16 22.19
C VAL A 248 -18.47 -13.19 23.15
N ASP A 249 -19.67 -12.79 22.71
CA ASP A 249 -20.89 -12.86 23.50
C ASP A 249 -21.19 -14.32 23.93
N LYS A 250 -21.11 -15.27 23.02
CA LYS A 250 -21.23 -16.71 23.34
C LYS A 250 -20.14 -17.18 24.33
N TYR A 251 -18.92 -16.71 24.18
CA TYR A 251 -17.81 -17.05 25.06
C TYR A 251 -18.03 -16.52 26.49
N LEU A 252 -18.59 -15.33 26.64
CA LEU A 252 -18.84 -14.71 27.93
C LEU A 252 -20.09 -15.27 28.65
N LEU A 253 -21.05 -15.77 27.91
CA LEU A 253 -22.27 -16.38 28.45
C LEU A 253 -22.13 -17.88 28.82
N GLY A 254 -21.04 -18.55 28.36
CA GLY A 254 -20.80 -19.98 28.56
C GLY A 254 -21.48 -20.80 27.52
#